data_5186ecc3627195f3b235ee6fe78001c9
#
_entry.id   5186ecc3627195f3b235ee6fe78001c9
#
_cell.length_a   1.000
_cell.length_b   1.000
_cell.length_c   1.000
_cell.angle_alpha   90.00
_cell.angle_beta   90.00
_cell.angle_gamma   90.00
#
_symmetry.space_group_name_H-M   'P 1'
#
loop_
_entity.id
_entity.type
_entity.pdbx_description
1 polymer ?
#
loop_
_entity_poly.entity_id
_entity_poly.type
_entity_poly.pdbx_seq_one_letter_code
_entity_poly.pdbx_strand_id
1 'polypeptide(L)'
;MEKSSNRFLSIQTYMELLQEAQNKTQHKYVKDFITSYNFVVLPITENIGHRASIYIEEYSIPSGLRAGDAIIAATAVENNLTLISSNIKHFKSIKDLKFKGFKP
;
A
#
# COMPACT_ATOMS: atom_id res chain seq x y z
N MET A 1 -9.67 -1.52 -27.37
CA MET A 1 -9.82 -1.65 -26.39
C MET A 1 -9.36 -0.84 -25.46
N GLU A 2 -9.74 -0.58 -24.82
CA GLU A 2 -9.29 0.11 -23.95
C GLU A 2 -8.70 -0.56 -22.92
N LYS A 3 -7.85 -0.40 -22.55
CA LYS A 3 -7.31 -1.00 -21.60
C LYS A 3 -7.65 -0.46 -20.37
N SER A 4 -7.74 -1.23 -19.44
CA SER A 4 -8.02 -0.76 -18.13
C SER A 4 -6.97 0.24 -17.70
N SER A 5 -7.41 1.32 -17.15
CA SER A 5 -6.49 2.25 -16.54
C SER A 5 -6.69 2.30 -15.04
N ASN A 6 -7.23 1.25 -14.46
CA ASN A 6 -7.41 1.20 -13.03
C ASN A 6 -6.09 1.19 -12.30
N ARG A 7 -6.01 1.99 -11.27
CA ARG A 7 -4.89 2.04 -10.35
C ARG A 7 -5.41 1.62 -8.98
N PHE A 8 -4.57 0.94 -8.22
CA PHE A 8 -5.00 0.39 -6.93
C PHE A 8 -4.19 0.99 -5.80
N LEU A 9 -4.84 1.18 -4.68
CA LEU A 9 -4.24 1.79 -3.51
C LEU A 9 -4.80 1.11 -2.28
N SER A 10 -3.94 0.70 -1.33
CA SER A 10 -4.46 0.11 -0.10
C SER A 10 -5.15 1.19 0.73
N ILE A 11 -6.16 0.81 1.50
CA ILE A 11 -6.80 1.75 2.41
C ILE A 11 -5.79 2.30 3.42
N GLN A 12 -4.77 1.51 3.78
CA GLN A 12 -3.71 1.97 4.67
C GLN A 12 -2.95 3.15 4.06
N THR A 13 -2.56 3.03 2.79
CA THR A 13 -1.86 4.11 2.10
C THR A 13 -2.76 5.35 1.99
N TYR A 14 -4.03 5.15 1.67
CA TYR A 14 -4.97 6.25 1.58
C TYR A 14 -5.07 7.01 2.90
N MET A 15 -5.18 6.26 4.01
CA MET A 15 -5.23 6.89 5.32
C MET A 15 -3.96 7.63 5.66
N GLU A 16 -2.80 7.09 5.26
CA GLU A 16 -1.53 7.78 5.49
C GLU A 16 -1.46 9.08 4.72
N LEU A 17 -1.94 9.10 3.49
CA LEU A 17 -1.99 10.33 2.70
C LEU A 17 -2.89 11.38 3.36
N LEU A 18 -4.06 10.95 3.86
CA LEU A 18 -4.95 11.86 4.55
C LEU A 18 -4.33 12.36 5.85
N GLN A 19 -3.63 11.49 6.56
CA GLN A 19 -3.02 11.84 7.84
C GLN A 19 -1.92 12.88 7.68
N GLU A 20 -1.18 12.83 6.57
CA GLU A 20 -0.12 13.79 6.32
C GLU A 20 -0.65 15.14 5.86
N ALA A 21 -1.88 15.19 5.39
CA ALA A 21 -2.50 16.46 5.03
C ALA A 21 -2.77 17.27 6.30
N GLN A 22 -2.50 18.56 6.24
CA GLN A 22 -2.50 19.39 7.43
C GLN A 22 -3.78 20.19 7.62
N ASN A 23 -4.67 20.18 6.64
CA ASN A 23 -5.93 20.93 6.74
C ASN A 23 -6.96 20.33 5.78
N LYS A 24 -8.17 20.85 5.83
CA LYS A 24 -9.26 20.30 5.03
C LYS A 24 -9.06 20.51 3.54
N THR A 25 -8.39 21.58 3.16
CA THR A 25 -8.09 21.82 1.75
C THR A 25 -7.18 20.75 1.20
N GLN A 26 -6.16 20.37 1.97
CA GLN A 26 -5.25 19.32 1.56
C GLN A 26 -5.94 17.95 1.54
N HIS A 27 -6.86 17.70 2.49
CA HIS A 27 -7.68 16.48 2.44
C HIS A 27 -8.46 16.42 1.13
N LYS A 28 -9.03 17.55 0.72
CA LYS A 28 -9.80 17.59 -0.50
C LYS A 28 -8.91 17.29 -1.72
N TYR A 29 -7.68 17.82 -1.73
CA TYR A 29 -6.75 17.51 -2.82
C TYR A 29 -6.47 16.02 -2.90
N VAL A 30 -6.25 15.36 -1.77
CA VAL A 30 -6.01 13.92 -1.76
C VAL A 30 -7.20 13.18 -2.35
N LYS A 31 -8.40 13.51 -1.90
CA LYS A 31 -9.61 12.82 -2.37
C LYS A 31 -9.85 13.07 -3.85
N ASP A 32 -9.64 14.29 -4.31
CA ASP A 32 -9.81 14.63 -5.73
C ASP A 32 -8.79 13.93 -6.60
N PHE A 33 -7.55 13.82 -6.12
CA PHE A 33 -6.50 13.11 -6.84
C PHE A 33 -6.88 11.63 -7.02
N ILE A 34 -7.30 11.00 -5.94
CA ILE A 34 -7.69 9.58 -5.97
C ILE A 34 -8.82 9.37 -6.98
N THR A 35 -9.83 10.24 -6.96
CA THR A 35 -10.96 10.13 -7.87
C THR A 35 -10.56 10.42 -9.32
N SER A 36 -9.79 11.50 -9.53
CA SER A 36 -9.44 11.95 -10.87
C SER A 36 -8.55 10.96 -11.61
N TYR A 37 -7.70 10.24 -10.90
CA TYR A 37 -6.79 9.28 -11.52
C TYR A 37 -7.31 7.84 -11.45
N ASN A 38 -8.59 7.69 -11.12
CA ASN A 38 -9.26 6.38 -11.14
C ASN A 38 -8.61 5.35 -10.21
N PHE A 39 -8.17 5.80 -9.04
CA PHE A 39 -7.67 4.85 -8.04
C PHE A 39 -8.82 4.07 -7.42
N VAL A 40 -8.62 2.79 -7.28
CA VAL A 40 -9.52 1.93 -6.54
C VAL A 40 -8.88 1.68 -5.18
N VAL A 41 -9.56 2.09 -4.11
CA VAL A 41 -9.04 1.92 -2.75
C VAL A 41 -9.45 0.54 -2.25
N LEU A 42 -8.46 -0.28 -1.93
CA LEU A 42 -8.69 -1.66 -1.53
C LEU A 42 -8.79 -1.77 -0.01
N PRO A 43 -9.87 -2.41 0.49
CA PRO A 43 -10.07 -2.50 1.93
C PRO A 43 -9.17 -3.55 2.58
N ILE A 44 -9.06 -3.49 3.90
CA ILE A 44 -8.40 -4.53 4.67
C ILE A 44 -9.40 -5.64 4.90
N THR A 45 -9.14 -6.80 4.31
CA THR A 45 -9.95 -7.99 4.54
C THR A 45 -9.36 -8.79 5.69
N GLU A 46 -10.08 -9.81 6.14
CA GLU A 46 -9.58 -10.70 7.17
C GLU A 46 -8.27 -11.35 6.74
N ASN A 47 -8.19 -11.80 5.50
CA ASN A 47 -6.96 -12.43 4.99
C ASN A 47 -5.79 -11.46 4.94
N ILE A 48 -6.06 -10.21 4.58
CA ILE A 48 -5.02 -9.19 4.58
C ILE A 48 -4.50 -8.97 6.00
N GLY A 49 -5.39 -8.86 6.97
CA GLY A 49 -4.98 -8.68 8.36
C GLY A 49 -4.14 -9.83 8.86
N HIS A 50 -4.56 -11.06 8.56
CA HIS A 50 -3.83 -12.26 8.96
C HIS A 50 -2.43 -12.30 8.34
N ARG A 51 -2.36 -12.07 7.03
CA ARG A 51 -1.06 -12.08 6.32
C ARG A 51 -0.15 -10.98 6.85
N ALA A 52 -0.70 -9.81 7.13
CA ALA A 52 0.10 -8.70 7.67
C ALA A 52 0.72 -9.09 9.01
N SER A 53 -0.03 -9.78 9.87
CA SER A 53 0.51 -10.20 11.16
C SER A 53 1.66 -11.18 10.99
N ILE A 54 1.55 -12.08 10.01
CA ILE A 54 2.63 -13.01 9.71
C ILE A 54 3.87 -12.25 9.23
N TYR A 55 3.68 -11.25 8.38
CA TYR A 55 4.82 -10.44 7.91
C TYR A 55 5.53 -9.73 9.06
N ILE A 56 4.77 -9.23 10.02
CA ILE A 56 5.38 -8.59 11.19
C ILE A 56 6.19 -9.60 11.99
N GLU A 57 5.65 -10.80 12.18
CA GLU A 57 6.40 -11.85 12.88
C GLU A 57 7.71 -12.18 12.20
N GLU A 58 7.71 -12.20 10.87
CA GLU A 58 8.89 -12.63 10.13
C GLU A 58 9.88 -11.50 9.85
N TYR A 59 9.39 -10.29 9.61
CA TYR A 59 10.24 -9.24 9.05
C TYR A 59 10.43 -8.02 9.93
N SER A 60 9.71 -7.88 11.05
CA SER A 60 9.84 -6.65 11.84
C SER A 60 11.23 -6.51 12.43
N ILE A 61 11.80 -7.59 12.95
CA ILE A 61 13.12 -7.54 13.58
C ILE A 61 14.23 -7.46 12.53
N PRO A 62 14.30 -8.40 11.54
CA PRO A 62 15.43 -8.34 10.61
C PRO A 62 15.37 -7.19 9.63
N SER A 63 14.19 -6.71 9.25
CA SER A 63 14.07 -5.70 8.20
C SER A 63 13.44 -4.40 8.66
N GLY A 64 13.00 -4.32 9.91
CA GLY A 64 12.37 -3.12 10.41
C GLY A 64 10.98 -2.88 9.84
N LEU A 65 10.32 -3.91 9.32
CA LEU A 65 8.99 -3.76 8.72
C LEU A 65 8.02 -3.29 9.79
N ARG A 66 7.23 -2.29 9.46
CA ARG A 66 6.26 -1.72 10.38
C ARG A 66 4.86 -2.16 9.99
N ALA A 67 3.92 -1.99 10.94
CA ALA A 67 2.56 -2.50 10.76
C ALA A 67 1.90 -1.94 9.50
N GLY A 68 2.06 -0.63 9.24
CA GLY A 68 1.50 -0.03 8.04
C GLY A 68 2.05 -0.66 6.79
N ASP A 69 3.38 -0.90 6.74
CA ASP A 69 4.03 -1.54 5.60
C ASP A 69 3.50 -2.95 5.41
N ALA A 70 3.32 -3.68 6.51
CA ALA A 70 2.82 -5.06 6.44
C ALA A 70 1.42 -5.10 5.84
N ILE A 71 0.56 -4.15 6.21
CA ILE A 71 -0.78 -4.08 5.66
C ILE A 71 -0.75 -3.75 4.17
N ILE A 72 0.12 -2.82 3.77
CA ILE A 72 0.27 -2.46 2.36
C ILE A 72 0.73 -3.65 1.54
N ALA A 73 1.76 -4.35 2.02
CA ALA A 73 2.29 -5.53 1.33
C ALA A 73 1.25 -6.63 1.24
N ALA A 74 0.56 -6.92 2.36
CA ALA A 74 -0.46 -7.96 2.39
C ALA A 74 -1.61 -7.63 1.44
N THR A 75 -1.99 -6.35 1.34
CA THR A 75 -3.04 -5.94 0.42
C THR A 75 -2.62 -6.26 -1.02
N ALA A 76 -1.39 -5.96 -1.38
CA ALA A 76 -0.90 -6.25 -2.73
C ALA A 76 -0.90 -7.76 -3.01
N VAL A 77 -0.39 -8.55 -2.07
CA VAL A 77 -0.30 -10.00 -2.27
C VAL A 77 -1.68 -10.63 -2.37
N GLU A 78 -2.60 -10.27 -1.48
CA GLU A 78 -3.94 -10.86 -1.49
C GLU A 78 -4.75 -10.46 -2.71
N ASN A 79 -4.41 -9.35 -3.34
CA ASN A 79 -5.09 -8.91 -4.56
C ASN A 79 -4.27 -9.23 -5.82
N ASN A 80 -3.18 -9.96 -5.66
CA ASN A 80 -2.32 -10.40 -6.78
C ASN A 80 -1.81 -9.22 -7.60
N LEU A 81 -1.33 -8.20 -6.91
CA LEU A 81 -0.83 -6.98 -7.53
C LEU A 81 0.64 -6.78 -7.23
N THR A 82 1.33 -6.09 -8.12
CA THR A 82 2.70 -5.67 -7.89
C THR A 82 2.69 -4.38 -7.08
N LEU A 83 3.42 -4.34 -5.97
CA LEU A 83 3.56 -3.14 -5.18
C LEU A 83 4.68 -2.29 -5.76
N ILE A 84 4.40 -1.01 -5.98
CA ILE A 84 5.40 -0.05 -6.43
C ILE A 84 5.64 0.93 -5.29
N SER A 85 6.87 1.07 -4.84
CA SER A 85 7.19 1.93 -3.72
C SER A 85 8.64 2.37 -3.77
N SER A 86 8.91 3.57 -3.25
CA SER A 86 10.28 4.03 -3.07
C SER A 86 10.92 3.46 -1.80
N ASN A 87 10.12 2.87 -0.92
CA ASN A 87 10.62 2.35 0.35
C ASN A 87 11.16 0.92 0.16
N ILE A 88 12.25 0.83 -0.59
CA ILE A 88 12.81 -0.46 -1.02
C ILE A 88 13.25 -1.29 0.16
N LYS A 89 13.86 -0.65 1.15
CA LYS A 89 14.44 -1.36 2.28
C LYS A 89 13.42 -2.22 3.02
N HIS A 90 12.21 -1.70 3.20
CA HIS A 90 11.20 -2.42 3.97
C HIS A 90 10.52 -3.53 3.19
N PHE A 91 10.41 -3.39 1.87
CA PHE A 91 9.59 -4.32 1.10
C PHE A 91 10.36 -5.40 0.37
N LYS A 92 11.63 -5.16 0.06
CA LYS A 92 12.37 -6.11 -0.79
C LYS A 92 12.60 -7.47 -0.13
N SER A 93 12.51 -7.54 1.19
CA SER A 93 12.74 -8.80 1.91
C SER A 93 11.54 -9.73 1.89
N ILE A 94 10.35 -9.24 1.54
CA ILE A 94 9.13 -10.04 1.60
C ILE A 94 9.08 -10.96 0.38
N LYS A 95 9.20 -12.26 0.62
CA LYS A 95 9.46 -13.22 -0.47
C LYS A 95 8.29 -13.38 -1.43
N ASP A 96 7.07 -13.40 -0.93
CA ASP A 96 5.92 -13.63 -1.80
C ASP A 96 5.33 -12.35 -2.39
N LEU A 97 5.95 -11.21 -2.13
CA LEU A 97 5.51 -9.92 -2.63
C LEU A 97 6.14 -9.65 -4.00
N LYS A 98 5.30 -9.36 -4.98
CA LYS A 98 5.79 -8.82 -6.25
C LYS A 98 6.06 -7.34 -6.03
N PHE A 99 7.31 -6.95 -6.10
CA PHE A 99 7.71 -5.61 -5.72
C PHE A 99 8.56 -4.94 -6.79
N LYS A 100 8.27 -3.68 -7.05
CA LYS A 100 9.07 -2.86 -7.94
C LYS A 100 9.43 -1.57 -7.22
N GLY A 101 10.71 -1.41 -6.92
CA GLY A 101 11.19 -0.20 -6.27
C GLY A 101 11.50 0.89 -7.29
N PHE A 102 11.45 2.14 -6.83
CA PHE A 102 11.89 3.25 -7.67
C PHE A 102 12.59 4.27 -6.77
N LYS A 103 13.41 5.10 -7.39
CA LYS A 103 14.07 6.21 -6.70
C LYS A 103 13.39 7.50 -7.11
N PRO A 104 12.92 8.27 -6.12
CA PRO A 104 12.23 9.53 -6.43
C PRO A 104 13.19 10.57 -6.99
#